data_87be3a163644402139192c268e32a485
#
_entry.id   87be3a163644402139192c268e32a485
#
_cell.length_a   1.000
_cell.length_b   1.000
_cell.length_c   1.000
_cell.angle_alpha   90.00
_cell.angle_beta   90.00
_cell.angle_gamma   90.00
#
_symmetry.space_group_name_H-M   'P 1'
#
loop_
_entity.id
_entity.type
_entity.pdbx_description
1 polymer ?
#
loop_
_entity_poly.entity_id
_entity_poly.type
_entity_poly.pdbx_seq_one_letter_code
_entity_poly.pdbx_strand_id
1 'polypeptide(L)'
;IQITENRLGKYSPEWFYNESQTSEWTAFTHKADELRKNFINLFGIEQLKSFSGRDLLTSLFYNDEGNKSNLCYMLEMDKDIREFFGGISGGSAYKFGLFFHKKTKRWTCGSPSKPIQLTESEAIQKAEEIRNDLVKGAEIISSFGPLNSESDYEKLYQQLKDIPGINTVWKMKYYQMLFPTLFAPFYGQDHQINILRFLNQNPSDIPFIRMGQIALYVKKCKIPGVVFGHIYGQNIGYNNTSNDSDTNVLSDRKHKTRYWMYTVFDDKSWNECQQKGFMVLGMDDIGDYSQYASKESLRQELIEVYDNSTSRKNQALMAWNFANTVSINDIIFAKRSNTLVGKGIVTGSYIFDALRQEYKNIRTVKWIQVGEWEHPGNAVAKRLTDITPYTDYVEKLT
;
A
#
# COMPACT_ATOMS: atom_id res chain seq x y z
N ILE A 1 -11.16 8.18 23.61
CA ILE A 1 -10.90 9.63 23.35
C ILE A 1 -9.56 10.02 23.98
N GLN A 2 -9.24 9.67 25.22
CA GLN A 2 -7.99 10.02 25.91
C GLN A 2 -6.71 9.40 25.30
N ILE A 3 -6.78 8.25 24.65
CA ILE A 3 -5.62 7.59 24.01
C ILE A 3 -5.24 8.30 22.70
N THR A 4 -6.17 8.92 22.02
CA THR A 4 -5.95 9.61 20.74
C THR A 4 -5.29 10.99 20.96
N GLU A 5 -5.68 11.69 22.01
CA GLU A 5 -5.11 13.01 22.37
C GLU A 5 -3.64 12.91 22.82
N ASN A 6 -3.27 11.85 23.55
CA ASN A 6 -1.88 11.64 23.99
C ASN A 6 -0.91 11.24 22.86
N ARG A 7 -1.39 10.61 21.78
CA ARG A 7 -0.54 10.26 20.63
C ARG A 7 -0.22 11.48 19.75
N LEU A 8 -1.18 12.35 19.52
CA LEU A 8 -0.98 13.58 18.73
C LEU A 8 -0.05 14.56 19.42
N GLY A 9 -0.07 14.66 20.77
CA GLY A 9 0.86 15.49 21.51
C GLY A 9 2.32 15.05 21.35
N LYS A 10 2.57 13.73 21.23
CA LYS A 10 3.92 13.18 21.08
C LYS A 10 4.51 13.35 19.68
N TYR A 11 3.70 13.29 18.62
CA TYR A 11 4.15 13.30 17.21
C TYR A 11 3.65 14.57 16.49
N SER A 12 3.85 15.73 17.11
CA SER A 12 3.51 17.03 16.53
C SER A 12 4.43 17.42 15.36
N PRO A 13 4.08 18.43 14.54
CA PRO A 13 5.00 18.98 13.54
C PRO A 13 6.34 19.41 14.12
N GLU A 14 6.34 19.96 15.35
CA GLU A 14 7.55 20.36 16.08
C GLU A 14 8.40 19.15 16.48
N TRP A 15 7.78 18.03 16.88
CA TRP A 15 8.50 16.80 17.17
C TRP A 15 9.23 16.30 15.92
N PHE A 16 8.57 16.21 14.75
CA PHE A 16 9.22 15.83 13.50
C PHE A 16 10.36 16.77 13.12
N TYR A 17 10.17 18.07 13.32
CA TYR A 17 11.24 19.05 13.11
C TYR A 17 12.44 18.75 13.98
N ASN A 18 12.25 18.58 15.29
CA ASN A 18 13.34 18.33 16.25
C ASN A 18 14.08 17.01 15.94
N GLU A 19 13.36 15.93 15.64
CA GLU A 19 13.95 14.64 15.24
C GLU A 19 14.80 14.76 13.96
N SER A 20 14.48 15.68 13.08
CA SER A 20 15.23 15.91 11.84
C SER A 20 16.53 16.70 12.01
N GLN A 21 16.76 17.30 13.18
CA GLN A 21 17.89 18.22 13.42
C GLN A 21 19.19 17.45 13.79
N THR A 22 19.59 16.50 12.93
CA THR A 22 20.83 15.72 13.10
C THR A 22 21.70 15.81 11.86
N SER A 23 23.00 15.57 12.02
CA SER A 23 23.95 15.51 10.89
C SER A 23 23.60 14.37 9.91
N GLU A 24 23.03 13.28 10.42
CA GLU A 24 22.57 12.14 9.61
C GLU A 24 21.46 12.57 8.62
N TRP A 25 20.43 13.26 9.09
CA TRP A 25 19.34 13.74 8.22
C TRP A 25 19.78 14.84 7.26
N THR A 26 20.79 15.64 7.63
CA THR A 26 21.41 16.60 6.71
C THR A 26 22.13 15.89 5.57
N ALA A 27 22.94 14.87 5.87
CA ALA A 27 23.62 14.06 4.86
C ALA A 27 22.62 13.27 3.99
N PHE A 28 21.57 12.71 4.61
CA PHE A 28 20.49 12.02 3.91
C PHE A 28 19.77 12.92 2.91
N THR A 29 19.42 14.14 3.32
CA THR A 29 18.78 15.14 2.45
C THR A 29 19.68 15.49 1.26
N HIS A 30 20.95 15.73 1.48
CA HIS A 30 21.89 16.04 0.42
C HIS A 30 21.98 14.90 -0.61
N LYS A 31 22.06 13.64 -0.15
CA LYS A 31 22.08 12.47 -1.02
C LYS A 31 20.78 12.30 -1.80
N ALA A 32 19.64 12.52 -1.14
CA ALA A 32 18.33 12.48 -1.82
C ALA A 32 18.24 13.53 -2.94
N ASP A 33 18.75 14.73 -2.71
CA ASP A 33 18.74 15.79 -3.71
C ASP A 33 19.68 15.49 -4.89
N GLU A 34 20.84 14.87 -4.66
CA GLU A 34 21.71 14.38 -5.75
C GLU A 34 21.01 13.33 -6.62
N LEU A 35 20.41 12.32 -5.98
CA LEU A 35 19.68 11.25 -6.69
C LEU A 35 18.51 11.83 -7.50
N ARG A 36 17.78 12.78 -6.93
CA ARG A 36 16.68 13.48 -7.62
C ARG A 36 17.16 14.29 -8.82
N LYS A 37 18.25 15.07 -8.65
CA LYS A 37 18.85 15.82 -9.75
C LYS A 37 19.24 14.89 -10.92
N ASN A 38 19.87 13.78 -10.61
CA ASN A 38 20.18 12.76 -11.61
C ASN A 38 18.93 12.20 -12.29
N PHE A 39 17.90 11.88 -11.52
CA PHE A 39 16.61 11.41 -12.06
C PHE A 39 15.98 12.45 -13.01
N ILE A 40 15.97 13.73 -12.62
CA ILE A 40 15.42 14.83 -13.45
C ILE A 40 16.23 15.02 -14.72
N ASN A 41 17.55 14.90 -14.66
CA ASN A 41 18.41 14.96 -15.84
C ASN A 41 18.12 13.86 -16.85
N LEU A 42 17.72 12.67 -16.38
CA LEU A 42 17.39 11.51 -17.23
C LEU A 42 15.94 11.52 -17.71
N PHE A 43 15.00 11.99 -16.89
CA PHE A 43 13.56 11.81 -17.10
C PHE A 43 12.73 13.08 -16.82
N GLY A 44 13.33 14.23 -16.73
CA GLY A 44 12.61 15.50 -16.65
C GLY A 44 11.82 15.79 -17.92
N ILE A 45 10.96 16.80 -17.88
CA ILE A 45 10.01 17.13 -18.94
C ILE A 45 10.70 17.27 -20.31
N GLU A 46 11.77 18.03 -20.38
CA GLU A 46 12.47 18.29 -21.66
C GLU A 46 13.17 17.03 -22.18
N GLN A 47 13.73 16.23 -21.28
CA GLN A 47 14.34 14.97 -21.67
C GLN A 47 13.29 13.96 -22.18
N LEU A 48 12.11 13.87 -21.54
CA LEU A 48 11.04 13.02 -22.06
C LEU A 48 10.58 13.45 -23.44
N LYS A 49 10.48 14.75 -23.71
CA LYS A 49 10.11 15.29 -25.03
C LYS A 49 11.13 14.93 -26.12
N SER A 50 12.39 14.77 -25.78
CA SER A 50 13.47 14.47 -26.74
C SER A 50 13.47 13.02 -27.22
N PHE A 51 12.92 12.08 -26.43
CA PHE A 51 12.89 10.67 -26.81
C PHE A 51 11.88 10.39 -27.92
N SER A 52 12.27 9.60 -28.91
CA SER A 52 11.41 9.18 -30.03
C SER A 52 11.74 7.78 -30.53
N GLY A 53 10.80 7.15 -31.24
CA GLY A 53 11.02 5.84 -31.86
C GLY A 53 11.46 4.75 -30.85
N ARG A 54 12.42 3.92 -31.24
CA ARG A 54 12.95 2.85 -30.41
C ARG A 54 13.64 3.36 -29.13
N ASP A 55 14.29 4.53 -29.21
CA ASP A 55 14.92 5.15 -28.04
C ASP A 55 13.89 5.47 -26.95
N LEU A 56 12.70 5.96 -27.31
CA LEU A 56 11.60 6.15 -26.36
C LEU A 56 11.19 4.85 -25.66
N LEU A 57 11.07 3.74 -26.41
CA LEU A 57 10.72 2.43 -25.83
C LEU A 57 11.76 1.96 -24.82
N THR A 58 13.05 2.04 -25.15
CA THR A 58 14.14 1.52 -24.32
C THR A 58 14.48 2.42 -23.15
N SER A 59 14.23 3.73 -23.28
CA SER A 59 14.47 4.70 -22.20
C SER A 59 13.36 4.69 -21.14
N LEU A 60 12.11 4.41 -21.51
CA LEU A 60 11.00 4.48 -20.56
C LEU A 60 10.61 3.13 -19.98
N PHE A 61 10.60 2.06 -20.78
CA PHE A 61 9.93 0.82 -20.42
C PHE A 61 10.90 -0.36 -20.24
N TYR A 62 10.44 -1.38 -19.52
CA TYR A 62 11.11 -2.67 -19.49
C TYR A 62 11.18 -3.24 -20.90
N ASN A 63 12.38 -3.56 -21.37
CA ASN A 63 12.70 -3.97 -22.73
C ASN A 63 13.51 -5.28 -22.76
N ASP A 64 13.84 -5.73 -23.95
CA ASP A 64 14.61 -6.96 -24.22
C ASP A 64 16.10 -6.81 -23.97
N GLU A 65 16.64 -5.61 -23.98
CA GLU A 65 18.06 -5.30 -23.79
C GLU A 65 18.51 -5.47 -22.32
N GLY A 66 17.55 -5.63 -21.38
CA GLY A 66 17.83 -5.74 -19.95
C GLY A 66 18.37 -4.45 -19.33
N ASN A 67 18.12 -3.31 -19.96
CA ASN A 67 18.55 -2.00 -19.51
C ASN A 67 17.97 -1.68 -18.12
N LYS A 68 18.86 -1.46 -17.15
CA LYS A 68 18.52 -1.10 -15.77
C LYS A 68 18.45 0.41 -15.53
N SER A 69 18.57 1.23 -16.59
CA SER A 69 18.53 2.68 -16.54
C SER A 69 17.27 3.29 -17.16
N ASN A 70 16.25 2.48 -17.53
CA ASN A 70 14.98 3.00 -17.99
C ASN A 70 14.12 3.54 -16.86
N LEU A 71 13.16 4.41 -17.18
CA LEU A 71 12.28 5.07 -16.20
C LEU A 71 11.55 4.07 -15.29
N CYS A 72 10.96 3.01 -15.87
CA CYS A 72 10.22 2.00 -15.11
C CYS A 72 11.13 1.27 -14.11
N TYR A 73 12.34 0.90 -14.52
CA TYR A 73 13.31 0.26 -13.64
C TYR A 73 13.74 1.21 -12.51
N MET A 74 14.06 2.46 -12.81
CA MET A 74 14.48 3.42 -11.80
C MET A 74 13.38 3.69 -10.78
N LEU A 75 12.14 3.85 -11.21
CA LEU A 75 11.03 4.06 -10.27
C LEU A 75 10.72 2.84 -9.40
N GLU A 76 10.89 1.62 -9.94
CA GLU A 76 10.46 0.38 -9.25
C GLU A 76 11.59 -0.37 -8.56
N MET A 77 12.73 -0.54 -9.24
CA MET A 77 13.76 -1.53 -8.88
C MET A 77 15.07 -0.90 -8.44
N ASP A 78 15.38 0.35 -8.81
CA ASP A 78 16.61 1.00 -8.42
C ASP A 78 16.73 1.07 -6.89
N LYS A 79 17.87 0.58 -6.37
CA LYS A 79 18.06 0.41 -4.92
C LYS A 79 18.05 1.76 -4.20
N ASP A 80 18.78 2.72 -4.73
CA ASP A 80 18.93 4.03 -4.08
C ASP A 80 17.63 4.83 -4.17
N ILE A 81 16.97 4.83 -5.34
CA ILE A 81 15.66 5.49 -5.50
C ILE A 81 14.60 4.86 -4.58
N ARG A 82 14.63 3.54 -4.37
CA ARG A 82 13.70 2.86 -3.45
C ARG A 82 14.00 3.20 -1.99
N GLU A 83 15.26 3.22 -1.62
CA GLU A 83 15.69 3.51 -0.26
C GLU A 83 15.31 4.94 0.16
N PHE A 84 15.58 5.92 -0.69
CA PHE A 84 15.34 7.33 -0.35
C PHE A 84 13.90 7.79 -0.58
N PHE A 85 13.24 7.32 -1.64
CA PHE A 85 11.92 7.82 -2.07
C PHE A 85 10.79 6.80 -1.94
N GLY A 86 11.04 5.67 -1.31
CA GLY A 86 10.05 4.60 -1.15
C GLY A 86 9.88 3.72 -2.39
N GLY A 87 9.41 2.49 -2.15
CA GLY A 87 9.19 1.49 -3.20
C GLY A 87 7.80 1.59 -3.82
N ILE A 88 7.70 1.15 -5.08
CA ILE A 88 6.45 0.86 -5.78
C ILE A 88 6.48 -0.55 -6.35
N SER A 89 7.34 -1.40 -5.80
CA SER A 89 7.44 -2.81 -6.18
C SER A 89 6.18 -3.55 -5.78
N GLY A 90 5.68 -4.39 -6.66
CA GLY A 90 4.46 -5.15 -6.52
C GLY A 90 3.62 -5.09 -7.79
N GLY A 91 2.80 -6.13 -8.01
CA GLY A 91 2.05 -6.27 -9.24
C GLY A 91 2.93 -6.60 -10.46
N SER A 92 2.31 -6.64 -11.60
CA SER A 92 2.99 -6.95 -12.87
C SER A 92 3.42 -5.68 -13.61
N ALA A 93 4.27 -5.85 -14.64
CA ALA A 93 4.71 -4.78 -15.53
C ALA A 93 3.55 -4.06 -16.26
N TYR A 94 2.36 -4.64 -16.29
CA TYR A 94 1.14 -4.01 -16.82
C TYR A 94 0.81 -2.66 -16.17
N LYS A 95 1.25 -2.44 -14.93
CA LYS A 95 1.04 -1.16 -14.24
C LYS A 95 1.64 0.06 -14.96
N PHE A 96 2.67 -0.17 -15.78
CA PHE A 96 3.29 0.89 -16.58
C PHE A 96 2.58 1.17 -17.92
N GLY A 97 1.60 0.32 -18.27
CA GLY A 97 0.82 0.45 -19.49
C GLY A 97 1.48 -0.13 -20.74
N LEU A 98 2.80 -0.33 -20.74
CA LEU A 98 3.57 -0.92 -21.83
C LEU A 98 4.83 -1.60 -21.26
N PHE A 99 5.20 -2.78 -21.80
CA PHE A 99 6.45 -3.49 -21.47
C PHE A 99 6.75 -4.55 -22.51
N PHE A 100 8.01 -4.97 -22.61
CA PHE A 100 8.41 -6.11 -23.44
C PHE A 100 8.23 -7.42 -22.67
N HIS A 101 7.40 -8.31 -23.18
CA HIS A 101 7.08 -9.57 -22.52
C HIS A 101 8.13 -10.63 -22.89
N LYS A 102 8.98 -11.01 -21.93
CA LYS A 102 10.15 -11.88 -22.14
C LYS A 102 9.84 -13.25 -22.74
N LYS A 103 8.69 -13.85 -22.40
CA LYS A 103 8.30 -15.19 -22.91
C LYS A 103 7.79 -15.13 -24.35
N THR A 104 6.93 -14.16 -24.66
CA THR A 104 6.33 -14.02 -26.01
C THR A 104 7.24 -13.25 -26.98
N LYS A 105 8.31 -12.60 -26.46
CA LYS A 105 9.21 -11.76 -27.25
C LYS A 105 8.46 -10.65 -28.02
N ARG A 106 7.43 -10.08 -27.37
CA ARG A 106 6.62 -9.00 -27.96
C ARG A 106 6.36 -7.89 -26.96
N TRP A 107 6.22 -6.69 -27.49
CA TRP A 107 5.66 -5.58 -26.73
C TRP A 107 4.23 -5.90 -26.35
N THR A 108 3.84 -5.56 -25.11
CA THR A 108 2.57 -5.96 -24.52
C THR A 108 1.98 -4.79 -23.73
N CYS A 109 0.68 -4.55 -23.90
CA CYS A 109 -0.11 -3.62 -23.10
C CYS A 109 -1.44 -4.28 -22.64
N GLY A 110 -2.39 -3.49 -22.16
CA GLY A 110 -3.68 -3.98 -21.66
C GLY A 110 -3.65 -4.38 -20.19
N SER A 111 -4.21 -5.54 -19.86
CA SER A 111 -4.25 -6.07 -18.50
C SER A 111 -3.82 -7.54 -18.46
N PRO A 112 -3.47 -8.10 -17.30
CA PRO A 112 -3.14 -9.52 -17.17
C PRO A 112 -4.23 -10.47 -17.68
N SER A 113 -5.50 -10.07 -17.54
CA SER A 113 -6.66 -10.85 -18.03
C SER A 113 -6.97 -10.63 -19.50
N LYS A 114 -6.49 -9.52 -20.09
CA LYS A 114 -6.69 -9.16 -21.50
C LYS A 114 -5.39 -8.55 -22.07
N PRO A 115 -4.32 -9.35 -22.24
CA PRO A 115 -3.08 -8.88 -22.80
C PRO A 115 -3.24 -8.59 -24.29
N ILE A 116 -2.67 -7.47 -24.72
CA ILE A 116 -2.63 -7.05 -26.13
C ILE A 116 -1.16 -7.05 -26.56
N GLN A 117 -0.84 -7.87 -27.53
CA GLN A 117 0.50 -7.90 -28.14
C GLN A 117 0.58 -6.88 -29.27
N LEU A 118 1.67 -6.14 -29.29
CA LEU A 118 1.92 -5.06 -30.24
C LEU A 118 3.14 -5.35 -31.11
N THR A 119 3.09 -4.87 -32.34
CA THR A 119 4.29 -4.67 -33.16
C THR A 119 5.15 -3.54 -32.57
N GLU A 120 6.40 -3.42 -32.99
CA GLU A 120 7.27 -2.34 -32.50
C GLU A 120 6.69 -0.96 -32.85
N SER A 121 6.11 -0.79 -34.04
CA SER A 121 5.50 0.47 -34.47
C SER A 121 4.28 0.86 -33.57
N GLU A 122 3.41 -0.10 -33.27
CA GLU A 122 2.27 0.12 -32.37
C GLU A 122 2.75 0.40 -30.93
N ALA A 123 3.83 -0.26 -30.49
CA ALA A 123 4.43 -0.01 -29.19
C ALA A 123 5.04 1.41 -29.09
N ILE A 124 5.69 1.89 -30.14
CA ILE A 124 6.21 3.26 -30.21
C ILE A 124 5.05 4.26 -30.08
N GLN A 125 3.97 4.07 -30.84
CA GLN A 125 2.79 4.92 -30.75
C GLN A 125 2.21 4.92 -29.32
N LYS A 126 2.10 3.74 -28.70
CA LYS A 126 1.64 3.62 -27.31
C LYS A 126 2.58 4.28 -26.30
N ALA A 127 3.88 4.18 -26.51
CA ALA A 127 4.88 4.86 -25.69
C ALA A 127 4.79 6.39 -25.80
N GLU A 128 4.53 6.91 -27.01
CA GLU A 128 4.31 8.34 -27.25
C GLU A 128 3.07 8.86 -26.52
N GLU A 129 1.96 8.12 -26.53
CA GLU A 129 0.76 8.46 -25.77
C GLU A 129 1.09 8.58 -24.27
N ILE A 130 1.75 7.56 -23.69
CA ILE A 130 2.09 7.52 -22.26
C ILE A 130 3.07 8.65 -21.90
N ARG A 131 4.10 8.88 -22.73
CA ARG A 131 5.06 9.97 -22.56
C ARG A 131 4.36 11.32 -22.59
N ASN A 132 3.45 11.54 -23.56
CA ASN A 132 2.71 12.79 -23.70
C ASN A 132 1.80 13.05 -22.49
N ASP A 133 1.17 12.01 -21.94
CA ASP A 133 0.39 12.08 -20.70
C ASP A 133 1.25 12.50 -19.51
N LEU A 134 2.48 11.94 -19.36
CA LEU A 134 3.41 12.30 -18.31
C LEU A 134 3.84 13.77 -18.43
N VAL A 135 4.22 14.19 -19.63
CA VAL A 135 4.64 15.57 -19.92
C VAL A 135 3.50 16.54 -19.65
N LYS A 136 2.30 16.27 -20.18
CA LYS A 136 1.12 17.11 -19.97
C LYS A 136 0.80 17.27 -18.48
N GLY A 137 0.83 16.18 -17.71
CA GLY A 137 0.59 16.25 -16.27
C GLY A 137 1.65 17.07 -15.53
N ALA A 138 2.92 16.89 -15.89
CA ALA A 138 4.02 17.64 -15.28
C ALA A 138 3.94 19.15 -15.62
N GLU A 139 3.58 19.52 -16.84
CA GLU A 139 3.36 20.90 -17.27
C GLU A 139 2.20 21.57 -16.52
N ILE A 140 1.07 20.86 -16.37
CA ILE A 140 -0.07 21.33 -15.57
C ILE A 140 0.36 21.58 -14.12
N ILE A 141 1.04 20.62 -13.49
CA ILE A 141 1.51 20.75 -12.10
C ILE A 141 2.47 21.93 -11.98
N SER A 142 3.42 22.06 -12.89
CA SER A 142 4.43 23.13 -12.88
C SER A 142 3.83 24.53 -13.02
N SER A 143 2.74 24.67 -13.78
CA SER A 143 2.09 25.95 -14.04
C SER A 143 0.97 26.32 -13.09
N PHE A 144 0.52 25.38 -12.22
CA PHE A 144 -0.68 25.56 -11.41
C PHE A 144 -0.55 26.65 -10.32
N GLY A 145 0.66 26.93 -9.86
CA GLY A 145 0.89 27.87 -8.75
C GLY A 145 0.99 27.18 -7.37
N PRO A 146 0.95 27.96 -6.29
CA PRO A 146 1.20 27.43 -4.96
C PRO A 146 0.04 26.55 -4.46
N LEU A 147 0.36 25.37 -3.92
CA LEU A 147 -0.57 24.45 -3.28
C LEU A 147 -0.48 24.62 -1.76
N ASN A 148 -1.40 25.37 -1.16
CA ASN A 148 -1.39 25.72 0.26
C ASN A 148 -2.56 25.15 1.05
N SER A 149 -3.56 24.59 0.37
CA SER A 149 -4.77 24.04 0.98
C SER A 149 -5.20 22.76 0.24
N GLU A 150 -6.05 21.97 0.87
CA GLU A 150 -6.67 20.80 0.25
C GLU A 150 -7.48 21.20 -1.00
N SER A 151 -8.20 22.32 -0.93
CA SER A 151 -8.93 22.86 -2.09
C SER A 151 -8.04 23.18 -3.30
N ASP A 152 -6.78 23.55 -3.09
CA ASP A 152 -5.84 23.75 -4.20
C ASP A 152 -5.49 22.41 -4.88
N TYR A 153 -5.31 21.34 -4.09
CA TYR A 153 -5.10 20.00 -4.64
C TYR A 153 -6.33 19.46 -5.35
N GLU A 154 -7.53 19.76 -4.87
CA GLU A 154 -8.78 19.42 -5.55
C GLU A 154 -8.86 20.12 -6.91
N LYS A 155 -8.59 21.43 -6.97
CA LYS A 155 -8.56 22.21 -8.21
C LYS A 155 -7.50 21.70 -9.18
N LEU A 156 -6.30 21.40 -8.68
CA LEU A 156 -5.24 20.78 -9.50
C LEU A 156 -5.71 19.44 -10.07
N TYR A 157 -6.31 18.60 -9.22
CA TYR A 157 -6.80 17.30 -9.65
C TYR A 157 -7.88 17.41 -10.73
N GLN A 158 -8.76 18.43 -10.68
CA GLN A 158 -9.75 18.65 -11.75
C GLN A 158 -9.09 18.89 -13.11
N GLN A 159 -7.90 19.46 -13.17
CA GLN A 159 -7.14 19.62 -14.43
C GLN A 159 -6.40 18.35 -14.84
N LEU A 160 -6.10 17.45 -13.90
CA LEU A 160 -5.32 16.23 -14.12
C LEU A 160 -6.18 14.97 -14.29
N LYS A 161 -7.45 14.96 -13.89
CA LYS A 161 -8.30 13.76 -13.78
C LYS A 161 -8.49 13.01 -15.10
N ASP A 162 -8.42 13.71 -16.22
CA ASP A 162 -8.58 13.14 -17.56
C ASP A 162 -7.25 12.55 -18.12
N ILE A 163 -6.15 12.66 -17.37
CA ILE A 163 -4.90 11.99 -17.72
C ILE A 163 -5.01 10.51 -17.32
N PRO A 164 -4.92 9.58 -18.28
CA PRO A 164 -5.04 8.16 -18.00
C PRO A 164 -4.09 7.71 -16.90
N GLY A 165 -4.61 7.06 -15.87
CA GLY A 165 -3.82 6.49 -14.79
C GLY A 165 -3.11 7.51 -13.88
N ILE A 166 -3.59 8.74 -13.74
CA ILE A 166 -3.03 9.77 -12.86
C ILE A 166 -2.91 9.29 -11.40
N ASN A 167 -3.82 8.43 -10.94
CA ASN A 167 -3.82 7.85 -9.60
C ASN A 167 -3.01 6.54 -9.48
N THR A 168 -2.27 6.13 -10.52
CA THR A 168 -1.41 4.96 -10.43
C THR A 168 -0.15 5.26 -9.62
N VAL A 169 0.32 4.28 -8.84
CA VAL A 169 1.48 4.44 -7.94
C VAL A 169 2.73 4.93 -8.65
N TRP A 170 2.98 4.49 -9.89
CA TRP A 170 4.18 4.87 -10.64
C TRP A 170 4.12 6.29 -11.20
N LYS A 171 2.94 6.77 -11.68
CA LYS A 171 2.77 8.15 -12.12
C LYS A 171 2.82 9.12 -10.93
N MET A 172 2.20 8.76 -9.81
CA MET A 172 2.31 9.53 -8.57
C MET A 172 3.76 9.64 -8.11
N LYS A 173 4.54 8.53 -8.15
CA LYS A 173 5.97 8.57 -7.82
C LYS A 173 6.76 9.42 -8.81
N TYR A 174 6.49 9.32 -10.12
CA TYR A 174 7.12 10.17 -11.12
C TYR A 174 6.92 11.66 -10.82
N TYR A 175 5.69 12.09 -10.57
CA TYR A 175 5.42 13.49 -10.23
C TYR A 175 6.02 13.92 -8.89
N GLN A 176 6.07 13.04 -7.90
CA GLN A 176 6.74 13.34 -6.65
C GLN A 176 8.25 13.53 -6.85
N MET A 177 8.88 12.75 -7.71
CA MET A 177 10.31 12.94 -8.05
C MET A 177 10.57 14.30 -8.70
N LEU A 178 9.65 14.79 -9.54
CA LEU A 178 9.77 16.12 -10.17
C LEU A 178 9.42 17.26 -9.21
N PHE A 179 8.42 17.08 -8.35
CA PHE A 179 7.83 18.12 -7.50
C PHE A 179 7.83 17.73 -6.01
N PRO A 180 9.01 17.59 -5.39
CA PRO A 180 9.15 17.03 -4.04
C PRO A 180 8.57 17.89 -2.91
N THR A 181 8.39 19.19 -3.16
CA THR A 181 7.76 20.12 -2.21
C THR A 181 6.25 20.15 -2.30
N LEU A 182 5.70 19.64 -3.40
CA LEU A 182 4.26 19.60 -3.64
C LEU A 182 3.66 18.23 -3.26
N PHE A 183 4.45 17.17 -3.28
CA PHE A 183 3.95 15.81 -3.03
C PHE A 183 4.84 15.07 -2.04
N ALA A 184 4.21 14.39 -1.09
CA ALA A 184 4.91 13.52 -0.14
C ALA A 184 5.17 12.13 -0.75
N PRO A 185 6.28 11.43 -0.41
CA PRO A 185 6.66 10.15 -1.01
C PRO A 185 5.86 8.96 -0.45
N PHE A 186 4.54 9.03 -0.52
CA PHE A 186 3.62 7.99 -0.09
C PHE A 186 2.67 7.65 -1.24
N TYR A 187 2.83 6.47 -1.85
CA TYR A 187 2.15 6.10 -3.09
C TYR A 187 1.09 5.02 -2.91
N GLY A 188 1.27 4.11 -1.94
CA GLY A 188 0.32 3.04 -1.64
C GLY A 188 -0.92 3.60 -0.93
N GLN A 189 -2.11 3.14 -1.35
CA GLN A 189 -3.39 3.66 -0.83
C GLN A 189 -3.51 3.45 0.68
N ASP A 190 -3.22 2.25 1.17
CA ASP A 190 -3.31 1.93 2.59
C ASP A 190 -2.33 2.76 3.42
N HIS A 191 -1.11 2.98 2.90
CA HIS A 191 -0.13 3.86 3.53
C HIS A 191 -0.65 5.29 3.65
N GLN A 192 -1.20 5.84 2.57
CA GLN A 192 -1.75 7.19 2.57
C GLN A 192 -2.91 7.33 3.57
N ILE A 193 -3.82 6.36 3.59
CA ILE A 193 -4.97 6.37 4.50
C ILE A 193 -4.51 6.24 5.96
N ASN A 194 -3.59 5.32 6.23
CA ASN A 194 -3.10 5.08 7.59
C ASN A 194 -2.35 6.29 8.15
N ILE A 195 -1.48 6.91 7.35
CA ILE A 195 -0.76 8.10 7.81
C ILE A 195 -1.68 9.29 8.01
N LEU A 196 -2.65 9.54 7.12
CA LEU A 196 -3.60 10.65 7.30
C LEU A 196 -4.47 10.46 8.54
N ARG A 197 -4.92 9.24 8.81
CA ARG A 197 -5.63 8.90 10.05
C ARG A 197 -4.75 9.06 11.28
N PHE A 198 -3.50 8.62 11.21
CA PHE A 198 -2.53 8.84 12.28
C PHE A 198 -2.35 10.34 12.57
N LEU A 199 -2.34 11.17 11.54
CA LEU A 199 -2.25 12.63 11.63
C LEU A 199 -3.59 13.30 11.99
N ASN A 200 -4.62 12.52 12.33
CA ASN A 200 -6.00 12.98 12.64
C ASN A 200 -6.62 13.79 11.49
N GLN A 201 -6.32 13.39 10.26
CA GLN A 201 -6.92 14.00 9.06
C GLN A 201 -7.89 13.01 8.41
N ASN A 202 -8.91 13.53 7.75
CA ASN A 202 -9.85 12.73 7.00
C ASN A 202 -9.27 12.47 5.58
N PRO A 203 -8.95 11.20 5.22
CA PRO A 203 -8.38 10.91 3.90
C PRO A 203 -9.38 11.15 2.79
N SER A 204 -8.97 11.88 1.75
CA SER A 204 -9.74 11.97 0.50
C SER A 204 -9.91 10.59 -0.15
N ASP A 205 -10.98 10.37 -0.90
CA ASP A 205 -11.17 9.17 -1.70
C ASP A 205 -10.15 9.04 -2.85
N ILE A 206 -9.50 10.13 -3.22
CA ILE A 206 -8.62 10.24 -4.38
C ILE A 206 -7.15 10.11 -3.95
N PRO A 207 -6.40 9.08 -4.42
CA PRO A 207 -5.00 8.86 -4.05
C PRO A 207 -4.07 10.05 -4.30
N PHE A 208 -4.24 10.74 -5.42
CA PHE A 208 -3.47 11.92 -5.76
C PHE A 208 -3.69 13.07 -4.75
N ILE A 209 -4.94 13.28 -4.31
CA ILE A 209 -5.26 14.30 -3.31
C ILE A 209 -4.70 13.91 -1.95
N ARG A 210 -4.77 12.61 -1.56
CA ARG A 210 -4.16 12.15 -0.31
C ARG A 210 -2.65 12.41 -0.24
N MET A 211 -1.94 12.25 -1.35
CA MET A 211 -0.51 12.57 -1.42
C MET A 211 -0.26 14.07 -1.14
N GLY A 212 -1.17 14.93 -1.61
CA GLY A 212 -1.18 16.36 -1.32
C GLY A 212 -1.54 16.68 0.13
N GLN A 213 -2.55 16.02 0.69
CA GLN A 213 -2.92 16.18 2.12
C GLN A 213 -1.72 15.89 3.04
N ILE A 214 -0.98 14.81 2.76
CA ILE A 214 0.24 14.47 3.51
C ILE A 214 1.30 15.56 3.31
N ALA A 215 1.48 16.06 2.09
CA ALA A 215 2.44 17.12 1.81
C ALA A 215 2.12 18.44 2.55
N LEU A 216 0.85 18.78 2.71
CA LEU A 216 0.43 19.93 3.53
C LEU A 216 0.82 19.78 5.01
N TYR A 217 0.74 18.56 5.55
CA TYR A 217 1.22 18.30 6.90
C TYR A 217 2.75 18.39 6.99
N VAL A 218 3.46 17.76 6.06
CA VAL A 218 4.93 17.81 5.97
C VAL A 218 5.43 19.26 5.89
N LYS A 219 4.72 20.12 5.16
CA LYS A 219 5.03 21.56 5.08
C LYS A 219 4.95 22.24 6.46
N LYS A 220 4.01 21.83 7.33
CA LYS A 220 3.94 22.33 8.72
C LYS A 220 5.14 21.86 9.57
N CYS A 221 5.70 20.69 9.27
CA CYS A 221 6.90 20.18 9.93
C CYS A 221 8.17 20.90 9.50
N LYS A 222 8.18 21.68 8.42
CA LYS A 222 9.34 22.42 7.86
C LYS A 222 10.54 21.52 7.55
N ILE A 223 10.30 20.29 7.11
CA ILE A 223 11.31 19.30 6.75
C ILE A 223 11.04 18.74 5.35
N PRO A 224 12.04 18.17 4.67
CA PRO A 224 11.81 17.48 3.40
C PRO A 224 10.88 16.27 3.55
N GLY A 225 10.02 16.03 2.54
CA GLY A 225 9.08 14.90 2.55
C GLY A 225 9.75 13.55 2.70
N VAL A 226 10.94 13.36 2.14
CA VAL A 226 11.72 12.12 2.27
C VAL A 226 12.20 11.90 3.71
N VAL A 227 12.66 12.97 4.39
CA VAL A 227 13.06 12.91 5.81
C VAL A 227 11.86 12.60 6.68
N PHE A 228 10.72 13.27 6.45
CA PHE A 228 9.48 12.98 7.16
C PHE A 228 9.09 11.51 7.01
N GLY A 229 9.13 10.96 5.79
CA GLY A 229 8.81 9.57 5.52
C GLY A 229 9.67 8.59 6.31
N HIS A 230 10.97 8.82 6.37
CA HIS A 230 11.90 7.96 7.11
C HIS A 230 11.75 8.10 8.63
N ILE A 231 11.63 9.31 9.18
CA ILE A 231 11.36 9.52 10.62
C ILE A 231 10.04 8.84 11.01
N TYR A 232 8.99 8.98 10.19
CA TYR A 232 7.73 8.30 10.40
C TYR A 232 7.92 6.78 10.41
N GLY A 233 8.61 6.24 9.41
CA GLY A 233 8.87 4.81 9.28
C GLY A 233 9.66 4.22 10.45
N GLN A 234 10.70 4.90 10.92
CA GLN A 234 11.54 4.44 12.02
C GLN A 234 10.85 4.50 13.40
N ASN A 235 10.05 5.53 13.67
CA ASN A 235 9.52 5.80 15.00
C ASN A 235 8.08 5.33 15.20
N ILE A 236 7.28 5.31 14.13
CA ILE A 236 5.86 5.01 14.19
C ILE A 236 5.60 3.67 13.50
N GLY A 237 6.47 3.33 12.56
CA GLY A 237 6.46 2.11 11.76
C GLY A 237 5.63 2.26 10.50
N TYR A 238 6.21 1.83 9.38
CA TYR A 238 5.42 1.37 8.24
C TYR A 238 4.76 0.03 8.59
N ASN A 239 4.40 -0.17 9.86
CA ASN A 239 3.89 -1.45 10.31
C ASN A 239 2.77 -1.88 9.39
N ASN A 240 3.16 -2.82 8.53
CA ASN A 240 2.32 -3.67 7.71
C ASN A 240 1.92 -3.18 6.33
N THR A 241 2.89 -2.80 5.50
CA THR A 241 2.62 -2.92 4.06
C THR A 241 3.89 -3.15 3.26
N SER A 242 4.70 -4.10 3.65
CA SER A 242 5.70 -4.65 2.75
C SER A 242 5.25 -6.05 2.39
N ASN A 243 4.66 -6.14 1.28
CA ASN A 243 4.67 -7.20 0.26
C ASN A 243 3.36 -7.22 -0.47
N ASP A 244 3.20 -6.24 -1.34
CA ASP A 244 2.24 -6.30 -2.43
C ASP A 244 2.75 -7.24 -3.51
N SER A 245 2.23 -8.44 -3.48
CA SER A 245 2.10 -9.23 -4.67
C SER A 245 0.62 -9.37 -5.03
N ASP A 246 -0.14 -8.29 -5.17
CA ASP A 246 -1.45 -8.32 -5.83
C ASP A 246 -2.11 -6.94 -5.81
N THR A 247 -1.58 -6.01 -6.61
CA THR A 247 -2.35 -4.82 -7.00
C THR A 247 -2.31 -4.66 -8.51
N ASN A 248 -3.04 -5.52 -9.17
CA ASN A 248 -3.48 -5.25 -10.53
C ASN A 248 -4.95 -4.85 -10.53
N VAL A 249 -5.21 -3.80 -11.27
CA VAL A 249 -6.50 -3.20 -11.62
C VAL A 249 -6.97 -2.12 -10.66
N LEU A 250 -6.59 -0.88 -10.94
CA LEU A 250 -7.25 0.30 -10.38
C LEU A 250 -7.54 1.34 -11.45
N SER A 251 -8.57 1.07 -12.21
CA SER A 251 -9.60 2.03 -12.55
C SER A 251 -10.87 1.49 -11.90
N ASP A 252 -11.54 2.28 -11.05
CA ASP A 252 -12.81 1.97 -10.41
C ASP A 252 -12.85 0.78 -9.43
N ARG A 253 -12.17 0.88 -8.28
CA ARG A 253 -12.60 0.14 -7.10
C ARG A 253 -12.68 1.08 -5.89
N LYS A 254 -13.91 1.45 -5.50
CA LYS A 254 -14.29 1.62 -4.09
C LYS A 254 -13.59 0.50 -3.32
N HIS A 255 -12.95 0.80 -2.19
CA HIS A 255 -12.43 -0.23 -1.28
C HIS A 255 -13.53 -1.27 -1.10
N LYS A 256 -13.42 -2.41 -1.81
CA LYS A 256 -14.42 -3.46 -1.70
C LYS A 256 -14.19 -4.07 -0.33
N THR A 257 -15.03 -3.72 0.63
CA THR A 257 -15.08 -4.33 1.95
C THR A 257 -14.95 -5.83 1.80
N ARG A 258 -13.93 -6.41 2.41
CA ARG A 258 -13.79 -7.87 2.47
C ARG A 258 -14.63 -8.40 3.63
N TYR A 259 -15.06 -9.62 3.45
CA TYR A 259 -15.83 -10.34 4.44
C TYR A 259 -15.05 -11.55 4.90
N TRP A 260 -14.93 -11.70 6.21
CA TRP A 260 -14.14 -12.74 6.83
C TRP A 260 -14.97 -13.59 7.77
N MET A 261 -14.80 -14.90 7.67
CA MET A 261 -15.29 -15.82 8.70
C MET A 261 -14.16 -16.10 9.69
N TYR A 262 -14.41 -15.81 10.95
CA TYR A 262 -13.48 -15.99 12.07
C TYR A 262 -14.03 -17.01 13.06
N THR A 263 -13.29 -18.08 13.34
CA THR A 263 -13.67 -19.06 14.36
C THR A 263 -13.00 -18.71 15.68
N VAL A 264 -13.79 -18.44 16.71
CA VAL A 264 -13.30 -18.15 18.06
C VAL A 264 -12.60 -19.36 18.68
N PHE A 265 -11.63 -19.13 19.58
CA PHE A 265 -10.85 -20.23 20.18
C PHE A 265 -11.63 -20.94 21.30
N ASP A 266 -12.06 -20.16 22.29
CA ASP A 266 -12.78 -20.60 23.47
C ASP A 266 -13.60 -19.46 24.06
N ASP A 267 -14.38 -19.72 25.09
CA ASP A 267 -15.26 -18.73 25.72
C ASP A 267 -14.48 -17.62 26.43
N LYS A 268 -13.35 -17.95 27.03
CA LYS A 268 -12.50 -16.99 27.75
C LYS A 268 -11.93 -15.96 26.75
N SER A 269 -11.31 -16.42 25.68
CA SER A 269 -10.74 -15.55 24.64
C SER A 269 -11.83 -14.76 23.91
N TRP A 270 -13.00 -15.35 23.66
CA TRP A 270 -14.11 -14.66 23.02
C TRP A 270 -14.67 -13.53 23.91
N ASN A 271 -14.87 -13.78 25.21
CA ASN A 271 -15.30 -12.76 26.16
C ASN A 271 -14.31 -11.59 26.22
N GLU A 272 -13.00 -11.88 26.21
CA GLU A 272 -11.98 -10.85 26.16
C GLU A 272 -12.04 -10.06 24.85
N CYS A 273 -12.21 -10.74 23.70
CA CYS A 273 -12.35 -10.12 22.39
C CYS A 273 -13.53 -9.14 22.33
N GLN A 274 -14.66 -9.51 22.92
CA GLN A 274 -15.84 -8.65 22.99
C GLN A 274 -15.60 -7.42 23.87
N GLN A 275 -15.09 -7.63 25.08
CA GLN A 275 -14.89 -6.56 26.06
C GLN A 275 -13.84 -5.54 25.61
N LYS A 276 -12.77 -6.00 25.01
CA LYS A 276 -11.63 -5.16 24.63
C LYS A 276 -11.65 -4.69 23.16
N GLY A 277 -12.59 -5.18 22.38
CA GLY A 277 -12.76 -4.76 21.00
C GLY A 277 -11.62 -5.20 20.06
N PHE A 278 -11.31 -6.50 20.07
CA PHE A 278 -10.33 -7.09 19.15
C PHE A 278 -10.69 -8.53 18.76
N MET A 279 -9.96 -9.09 17.80
CA MET A 279 -9.88 -10.51 17.50
C MET A 279 -8.44 -11.00 17.64
N VAL A 280 -8.25 -12.29 17.84
CA VAL A 280 -6.94 -12.90 18.11
C VAL A 280 -6.66 -14.07 17.19
N LEU A 281 -5.37 -14.32 16.92
CA LEU A 281 -4.93 -15.55 16.27
C LEU A 281 -3.78 -16.16 17.07
N GLY A 282 -3.81 -17.49 17.27
CA GLY A 282 -2.79 -18.24 17.98
C GLY A 282 -1.52 -18.48 17.17
N MET A 283 -0.73 -19.47 17.52
CA MET A 283 0.61 -19.77 16.98
C MET A 283 1.65 -18.77 17.47
N ASP A 284 1.60 -18.44 18.75
CA ASP A 284 2.48 -17.46 19.40
C ASP A 284 3.96 -17.87 19.38
N ASP A 285 4.25 -19.17 19.21
CA ASP A 285 5.64 -19.70 19.20
C ASP A 285 6.42 -19.22 17.97
N ILE A 286 5.75 -18.81 16.88
CA ILE A 286 6.40 -18.19 15.72
C ILE A 286 6.50 -16.65 15.85
N GLY A 287 6.07 -16.09 16.98
CA GLY A 287 6.18 -14.67 17.30
C GLY A 287 5.30 -13.76 16.44
N ASP A 288 5.84 -12.61 16.11
CA ASP A 288 5.19 -11.57 15.31
C ASP A 288 5.07 -11.99 13.84
N TYR A 289 3.84 -12.12 13.31
CA TYR A 289 3.64 -12.52 11.91
C TYR A 289 4.15 -11.49 10.91
N SER A 290 4.27 -10.23 11.29
CA SER A 290 4.76 -9.17 10.42
C SER A 290 6.27 -9.21 10.16
N GLN A 291 7.02 -9.97 10.95
CA GLN A 291 8.47 -10.15 10.73
C GLN A 291 8.81 -10.97 9.48
N TYR A 292 7.86 -11.74 8.96
CA TYR A 292 8.11 -12.62 7.82
C TYR A 292 7.96 -11.89 6.49
N ALA A 293 8.97 -11.99 5.63
CA ALA A 293 9.02 -11.33 4.33
C ALA A 293 8.02 -11.91 3.31
N SER A 294 7.51 -13.14 3.53
CA SER A 294 6.56 -13.80 2.64
C SER A 294 5.76 -14.88 3.39
N LYS A 295 4.61 -15.23 2.81
CA LYS A 295 3.83 -16.39 3.30
C LYS A 295 4.66 -17.68 3.31
N GLU A 296 5.57 -17.84 2.38
CA GLU A 296 6.43 -19.02 2.32
C GLU A 296 7.47 -19.03 3.45
N SER A 297 8.11 -17.89 3.77
CA SER A 297 9.02 -17.82 4.94
C SER A 297 8.29 -18.09 6.25
N LEU A 298 7.07 -17.57 6.41
CA LEU A 298 6.21 -17.87 7.54
C LEU A 298 5.83 -19.37 7.59
N ARG A 299 5.60 -20.00 6.44
CA ARG A 299 5.32 -21.44 6.36
C ARG A 299 6.52 -22.28 6.78
N GLN A 300 7.72 -21.90 6.38
CA GLN A 300 8.95 -22.59 6.81
C GLN A 300 9.14 -22.53 8.30
N GLU A 301 8.96 -21.37 8.92
CA GLU A 301 9.01 -21.24 10.39
C GLU A 301 7.99 -22.11 11.10
N LEU A 302 6.75 -22.16 10.59
CA LEU A 302 5.72 -23.05 11.15
C LEU A 302 6.12 -24.54 11.08
N ILE A 303 6.84 -24.95 10.05
CA ILE A 303 7.37 -26.31 9.92
C ILE A 303 8.49 -26.54 10.94
N GLU A 304 9.40 -25.59 11.12
CA GLU A 304 10.53 -25.68 12.04
C GLU A 304 10.06 -25.72 13.51
N VAL A 305 9.10 -24.87 13.86
CA VAL A 305 8.61 -24.74 15.25
C VAL A 305 7.65 -25.86 15.65
N TYR A 306 6.73 -26.25 14.75
CA TYR A 306 5.65 -27.17 15.10
C TYR A 306 5.80 -28.59 14.55
N ASP A 307 6.70 -28.87 13.64
CA ASP A 307 6.99 -30.08 12.89
C ASP A 307 6.56 -30.07 11.42
N ASN A 308 7.10 -31.00 10.64
CA ASN A 308 6.85 -31.15 9.22
C ASN A 308 5.79 -32.24 8.87
N SER A 309 5.06 -32.75 9.84
CA SER A 309 4.06 -33.82 9.62
C SER A 309 2.92 -33.34 8.72
N THR A 310 2.73 -32.02 8.62
CA THR A 310 1.74 -31.40 7.74
C THR A 310 2.34 -30.27 6.88
N SER A 311 1.71 -29.95 5.77
CA SER A 311 2.22 -28.94 4.85
C SER A 311 2.17 -27.49 5.40
N ARG A 312 1.54 -27.26 6.53
CA ARG A 312 1.33 -25.96 7.20
C ARG A 312 0.76 -24.82 6.30
N LYS A 313 0.41 -25.10 5.04
CA LYS A 313 -0.09 -24.11 4.07
C LYS A 313 -1.29 -23.31 4.56
N ASN A 314 -2.25 -23.96 5.21
CA ASN A 314 -3.45 -23.30 5.73
C ASN A 314 -3.14 -22.38 6.93
N GLN A 315 -2.24 -22.82 7.82
CA GLN A 315 -1.80 -22.02 8.96
C GLN A 315 -1.02 -20.79 8.52
N ALA A 316 -0.10 -20.97 7.58
CA ALA A 316 0.64 -19.87 6.96
C ALA A 316 -0.29 -18.87 6.25
N LEU A 317 -1.29 -19.35 5.51
CA LEU A 317 -2.28 -18.49 4.87
C LEU A 317 -3.11 -17.70 5.88
N MET A 318 -3.54 -18.34 6.98
CA MET A 318 -4.31 -17.65 8.03
C MET A 318 -3.49 -16.57 8.73
N ALA A 319 -2.27 -16.89 9.17
CA ALA A 319 -1.39 -15.92 9.82
C ALA A 319 -1.01 -14.78 8.88
N TRP A 320 -0.68 -15.10 7.62
CA TRP A 320 -0.41 -14.10 6.61
C TRP A 320 -1.60 -13.17 6.37
N ASN A 321 -2.79 -13.74 6.17
CA ASN A 321 -4.01 -12.93 5.96
C ASN A 321 -4.34 -12.08 7.19
N PHE A 322 -4.18 -12.64 8.39
CA PHE A 322 -4.44 -11.92 9.64
C PHE A 322 -3.53 -10.70 9.81
N ALA A 323 -2.25 -10.83 9.47
CA ALA A 323 -1.30 -9.73 9.56
C ALA A 323 -1.37 -8.77 8.36
N ASN A 324 -1.52 -9.29 7.13
CA ASN A 324 -1.23 -8.52 5.91
C ASN A 324 -2.45 -8.26 5.00
N THR A 325 -3.53 -9.06 5.09
CA THR A 325 -4.64 -8.98 4.13
C THR A 325 -5.90 -8.37 4.73
N VAL A 326 -6.23 -8.72 5.99
CA VAL A 326 -7.35 -8.11 6.71
C VAL A 326 -7.11 -6.62 6.86
N SER A 327 -8.06 -5.81 6.47
CA SER A 327 -7.92 -4.34 6.39
C SER A 327 -8.98 -3.62 7.22
N ILE A 328 -8.73 -2.37 7.57
CA ILE A 328 -9.69 -1.52 8.26
C ILE A 328 -10.96 -1.39 7.38
N ASN A 329 -12.13 -1.47 8.01
CA ASN A 329 -13.47 -1.53 7.42
C ASN A 329 -13.86 -2.89 6.82
N ASP A 330 -13.02 -3.92 6.92
CA ASP A 330 -13.46 -5.28 6.64
C ASP A 330 -14.49 -5.75 7.66
N ILE A 331 -15.41 -6.61 7.23
CA ILE A 331 -16.45 -7.18 8.08
C ILE A 331 -16.02 -8.57 8.56
N ILE A 332 -16.10 -8.78 9.87
CA ILE A 332 -15.79 -10.05 10.51
C ILE A 332 -17.08 -10.69 11.00
N PHE A 333 -17.33 -11.93 10.59
CA PHE A 333 -18.34 -12.80 11.19
C PHE A 333 -17.63 -13.79 12.10
N ALA A 334 -17.83 -13.67 13.41
CA ALA A 334 -17.30 -14.58 14.39
C ALA A 334 -18.25 -15.76 14.59
N LYS A 335 -17.71 -16.97 14.63
CA LYS A 335 -18.48 -18.20 14.84
C LYS A 335 -17.86 -19.12 15.89
N ARG A 336 -18.73 -19.93 16.49
CA ARG A 336 -18.38 -21.09 17.31
C ARG A 336 -19.08 -22.31 16.71
N SER A 337 -18.31 -23.31 16.27
CA SER A 337 -18.85 -24.43 15.47
C SER A 337 -19.69 -23.94 14.31
N ASN A 338 -20.98 -24.23 14.31
CA ASN A 338 -21.94 -23.78 13.28
C ASN A 338 -22.89 -22.67 13.77
N THR A 339 -22.51 -21.95 14.83
CA THR A 339 -23.29 -20.82 15.39
C THR A 339 -22.50 -19.55 15.24
N LEU A 340 -23.13 -18.50 14.73
CA LEU A 340 -22.56 -17.16 14.71
C LEU A 340 -22.66 -16.55 16.11
N VAL A 341 -21.57 -15.91 16.56
CA VAL A 341 -21.48 -15.31 17.92
C VAL A 341 -21.13 -13.83 17.88
N GLY A 342 -20.74 -13.29 16.72
CA GLY A 342 -20.42 -11.88 16.58
C GLY A 342 -20.36 -11.43 15.13
N LYS A 343 -20.69 -10.15 14.91
CA LYS A 343 -20.43 -9.40 13.68
C LYS A 343 -19.68 -8.14 14.07
N GLY A 344 -18.59 -7.84 13.40
CA GLY A 344 -17.74 -6.70 13.72
C GLY A 344 -17.12 -6.04 12.50
N ILE A 345 -16.59 -4.85 12.71
CA ILE A 345 -15.85 -4.06 11.71
C ILE A 345 -14.41 -3.94 12.20
N VAL A 346 -13.46 -4.25 11.36
CA VAL A 346 -12.03 -4.06 11.67
C VAL A 346 -11.77 -2.56 11.79
N THR A 347 -11.20 -2.13 12.90
CA THR A 347 -10.97 -0.71 13.20
C THR A 347 -9.49 -0.34 13.30
N GLY A 348 -8.59 -1.32 13.26
CA GLY A 348 -7.15 -1.06 13.35
C GLY A 348 -6.29 -2.10 12.65
N SER A 349 -5.01 -1.77 12.59
CA SER A 349 -3.97 -2.63 12.02
C SER A 349 -3.70 -3.85 12.91
N TYR A 350 -2.99 -4.83 12.38
CA TYR A 350 -2.44 -5.94 13.13
C TYR A 350 -1.44 -5.43 14.19
N ILE A 351 -1.42 -6.09 15.35
CA ILE A 351 -0.54 -5.79 16.47
C ILE A 351 -0.02 -7.11 17.04
N PHE A 352 1.28 -7.19 17.30
CA PHE A 352 1.88 -8.21 18.15
C PHE A 352 2.11 -7.64 19.52
N ASP A 353 1.37 -8.15 20.52
CA ASP A 353 1.48 -7.74 21.93
C ASP A 353 2.33 -8.75 22.70
N ALA A 354 3.63 -8.47 22.80
CA ALA A 354 4.58 -9.36 23.49
C ALA A 354 4.30 -9.53 25.00
N LEU A 355 3.55 -8.61 25.61
CA LEU A 355 3.22 -8.65 27.04
C LEU A 355 2.06 -9.59 27.37
N ARG A 356 1.30 -10.03 26.36
CA ARG A 356 0.24 -11.04 26.56
C ARG A 356 0.85 -12.41 26.83
N GLN A 357 0.19 -13.18 27.66
CA GLN A 357 0.59 -14.56 27.93
C GLN A 357 0.19 -15.50 26.79
N GLU A 358 -1.01 -15.29 26.23
CA GLU A 358 -1.60 -16.10 25.17
C GLU A 358 -2.21 -15.19 24.10
N TYR A 359 -2.30 -15.71 22.86
CA TYR A 359 -2.92 -14.99 21.74
C TYR A 359 -2.33 -13.58 21.53
N LYS A 360 -1.00 -13.55 21.36
CA LYS A 360 -0.22 -12.30 21.23
C LYS A 360 -0.50 -11.54 19.94
N ASN A 361 -1.05 -12.24 18.94
CA ASN A 361 -1.36 -11.70 17.63
C ASN A 361 -2.80 -11.19 17.61
N ILE A 362 -3.02 -9.88 17.55
CA ILE A 362 -4.32 -9.23 17.73
C ILE A 362 -4.63 -8.23 16.59
N ARG A 363 -5.94 -8.03 16.34
CA ARG A 363 -6.47 -6.93 15.51
C ARG A 363 -7.65 -6.29 16.20
N THR A 364 -7.70 -4.96 16.18
CA THR A 364 -8.83 -4.23 16.75
C THR A 364 -10.07 -4.36 15.88
N VAL A 365 -11.20 -4.66 16.53
CA VAL A 365 -12.50 -4.86 15.90
C VAL A 365 -13.57 -4.16 16.76
N LYS A 366 -14.43 -3.39 16.13
CA LYS A 366 -15.66 -2.91 16.76
C LYS A 366 -16.75 -3.96 16.54
N TRP A 367 -17.07 -4.74 17.57
CA TRP A 367 -18.17 -5.68 17.51
C TRP A 367 -19.49 -4.90 17.49
N ILE A 368 -20.23 -5.00 16.38
CA ILE A 368 -21.49 -4.27 16.15
C ILE A 368 -22.73 -5.10 16.47
N GLN A 369 -22.56 -6.42 16.53
CA GLN A 369 -23.58 -7.37 16.95
C GLN A 369 -22.88 -8.50 17.70
N VAL A 370 -23.40 -8.86 18.87
CA VAL A 370 -22.92 -9.94 19.71
C VAL A 370 -24.12 -10.72 20.22
N GLY A 371 -24.00 -12.04 20.25
CA GLY A 371 -25.07 -12.96 20.66
C GLY A 371 -24.89 -14.30 19.97
N GLU A 372 -25.91 -15.12 19.98
CA GLU A 372 -25.92 -16.42 19.28
C GLU A 372 -27.05 -16.42 18.25
N TRP A 373 -26.72 -16.75 17.02
CA TRP A 373 -27.71 -16.95 15.95
C TRP A 373 -27.26 -18.01 14.97
N GLU A 374 -28.20 -18.56 14.25
CA GLU A 374 -27.96 -19.69 13.36
C GLU A 374 -27.08 -19.27 12.17
N HIS A 375 -26.11 -20.10 11.84
CA HIS A 375 -25.28 -19.93 10.66
C HIS A 375 -26.04 -20.44 9.42
N PRO A 376 -26.11 -19.66 8.31
CA PRO A 376 -26.83 -20.06 7.11
C PRO A 376 -26.08 -21.17 6.34
N GLY A 377 -26.31 -22.42 6.67
CA GLY A 377 -25.70 -23.58 6.02
C GLY A 377 -24.46 -24.14 6.77
N ASN A 378 -23.49 -24.67 6.03
CA ASN A 378 -22.28 -25.24 6.60
C ASN A 378 -21.16 -24.21 6.72
N ALA A 379 -20.74 -23.93 7.95
CA ALA A 379 -19.66 -22.98 8.22
C ALA A 379 -18.29 -23.52 7.79
N VAL A 380 -17.46 -22.63 7.23
CA VAL A 380 -16.06 -22.97 6.89
C VAL A 380 -15.26 -23.42 8.11
N ALA A 381 -14.42 -24.44 7.95
CA ALA A 381 -13.71 -25.07 9.06
C ALA A 381 -12.47 -24.28 9.55
N LYS A 382 -11.86 -23.44 8.72
CA LYS A 382 -10.64 -22.70 9.06
C LYS A 382 -10.93 -21.57 10.05
N ARG A 383 -9.95 -21.24 10.90
CA ARG A 383 -10.10 -20.17 11.89
C ARG A 383 -10.27 -18.78 11.30
N LEU A 384 -9.65 -18.51 10.15
CA LEU A 384 -9.83 -17.28 9.40
C LEU A 384 -9.93 -17.61 7.91
N THR A 385 -11.02 -17.19 7.28
CA THR A 385 -11.28 -17.45 5.86
C THR A 385 -11.82 -16.19 5.20
N ASP A 386 -11.21 -15.78 4.08
CA ASP A 386 -11.79 -14.77 3.21
C ASP A 386 -13.02 -15.37 2.50
N ILE A 387 -14.19 -14.84 2.82
CA ILE A 387 -15.47 -15.27 2.25
C ILE A 387 -15.98 -14.29 1.19
N THR A 388 -15.24 -13.23 0.91
CA THR A 388 -15.60 -12.20 -0.08
C THR A 388 -15.96 -12.75 -1.46
N PRO A 389 -15.28 -13.79 -1.98
CA PRO A 389 -15.60 -14.35 -3.29
C PRO A 389 -16.95 -15.09 -3.34
N TYR A 390 -17.52 -15.42 -2.18
CA TYR A 390 -18.78 -16.20 -2.09
C TYR A 390 -19.96 -15.26 -1.85
N THR A 391 -20.36 -14.50 -2.87
CA THR A 391 -21.36 -13.43 -2.79
C THR A 391 -22.69 -13.88 -2.18
N ASP A 392 -23.26 -14.98 -2.66
CA ASP A 392 -24.53 -15.54 -2.16
C ASP A 392 -24.45 -15.95 -0.68
N TYR A 393 -23.25 -16.36 -0.24
CA TYR A 393 -23.00 -16.70 1.16
C TYR A 393 -22.89 -15.43 2.02
N VAL A 394 -22.18 -14.43 1.54
CA VAL A 394 -22.07 -13.13 2.22
C VAL A 394 -23.45 -12.47 2.36
N GLU A 395 -24.28 -12.50 1.32
CA GLU A 395 -25.65 -11.95 1.36
C GLU A 395 -26.52 -12.60 2.45
N LYS A 396 -26.34 -13.90 2.69
CA LYS A 396 -27.07 -14.61 3.76
C LYS A 396 -26.56 -14.26 5.18
N LEU A 397 -25.35 -13.72 5.30
CA LEU A 397 -24.73 -13.33 6.56
C LEU A 397 -24.94 -11.85 6.89
N THR A 398 -25.26 -11.02 5.91
CA THR A 398 -25.41 -9.56 6.07
C THR A 398 -26.81 -9.16 6.41
#